data_0576668b1b378b858fd135af0916091d
#
_entry.id   0576668b1b378b858fd135af0916091d
#
_cell.length_a   1.000
_cell.length_b   1.000
_cell.length_c   1.000
_cell.angle_alpha   90.00
_cell.angle_beta   90.00
_cell.angle_gamma   90.00
#
_symmetry.space_group_name_H-M   'P 1'
#
loop_
_entity.id
_entity.type
_entity.pdbx_description
1 polymer ?
#
loop_
_entity_poly.entity_id
_entity_poly.type
_entity_poly.pdbx_seq_one_letter_code
_entity_poly.pdbx_strand_id
1 'polypeptide(L)'
;MQENRYSRHELLREVGIEGQKRISQGRVLIIGAGGLGSPASLYLASSGVKKITIVDSDTVDLTNLQRQVIHNMERLGMNKAESAKAALQAINPEVEIISVDHRPGLEELENLVSECDVALDCTDNTDSRYVFNDVCRRLKKPLVTAGVVAFDGQITVFDFRDPDSACYACLFPNHEGKDEKASTKGVFAPLVGMLGCMQAAEALKIIGKFGEPLTGRLLMVDARTMTWRQMKYRRDDECPCCSQGK
;
A
#
# COMPACT_ATOMS: atom_id res chain seq x y z
N MET A 1 20.04 10.85 -26.24
CA MET A 1 18.95 10.93 -25.24
C MET A 1 19.55 11.54 -23.99
N GLN A 2 18.97 12.63 -23.50
CA GLN A 2 19.37 13.17 -22.21
C GLN A 2 19.02 12.11 -21.15
N GLU A 3 20.00 11.67 -20.35
CA GLU A 3 19.73 10.70 -19.26
C GLU A 3 18.80 11.38 -18.26
N ASN A 4 17.57 10.85 -18.13
CA ASN A 4 16.62 11.25 -17.11
C ASN A 4 16.52 10.16 -16.04
N ARG A 5 16.02 10.50 -14.85
CA ARG A 5 15.86 9.58 -13.70
C ARG A 5 15.08 8.32 -14.07
N TYR A 6 14.14 8.41 -14.98
CA TYR A 6 13.14 7.37 -15.31
C TYR A 6 13.48 6.59 -16.57
N SER A 7 14.63 6.84 -17.18
CA SER A 7 15.05 6.24 -18.48
C SER A 7 14.96 4.70 -18.46
N ARG A 8 15.20 4.05 -17.31
CA ARG A 8 15.11 2.59 -17.20
C ARG A 8 13.67 2.06 -17.23
N HIS A 9 12.68 2.83 -16.75
CA HIS A 9 11.26 2.52 -16.93
C HIS A 9 10.81 2.77 -18.37
N GLU A 10 11.27 3.85 -19.00
CA GLU A 10 10.91 4.19 -20.37
C GLU A 10 11.41 3.18 -21.41
N LEU A 11 12.48 2.42 -21.09
CA LEU A 11 12.98 1.34 -21.92
C LEU A 11 12.14 0.05 -21.84
N LEU A 12 11.30 -0.11 -20.83
CA LEU A 12 10.39 -1.24 -20.72
C LEU A 12 9.26 -1.06 -21.73
N ARG A 13 9.10 -2.02 -22.65
CA ARG A 13 8.10 -1.94 -23.73
C ARG A 13 6.68 -1.67 -23.22
N GLU A 14 6.31 -2.28 -22.10
CA GLU A 14 4.98 -2.20 -21.48
C GLU A 14 4.75 -0.86 -20.78
N VAL A 15 5.80 -0.21 -20.30
CA VAL A 15 5.73 1.11 -19.63
C VAL A 15 5.91 2.22 -20.67
N GLY A 16 7.06 2.26 -21.30
CA GLY A 16 7.42 3.28 -22.27
C GLY A 16 7.37 4.71 -21.71
N ILE A 17 7.53 5.68 -22.59
CA ILE A 17 7.41 7.11 -22.25
C ILE A 17 5.99 7.44 -21.73
N GLU A 18 4.96 6.90 -22.38
CA GLU A 18 3.57 7.18 -22.01
C GLU A 18 3.16 6.57 -20.68
N GLY A 19 3.66 5.37 -20.34
CA GLY A 19 3.46 4.76 -19.00
C GLY A 19 4.15 5.59 -17.93
N GLN A 20 5.41 5.99 -18.14
CA GLN A 20 6.12 6.84 -17.20
C GLN A 20 5.45 8.21 -17.02
N LYS A 21 4.93 8.80 -18.09
CA LYS A 21 4.16 10.05 -18.01
C LYS A 21 2.90 9.90 -17.15
N ARG A 22 2.19 8.77 -17.27
CA ARG A 22 1.05 8.47 -16.36
C ARG A 22 1.50 8.31 -14.92
N ILE A 23 2.60 7.58 -14.67
CA ILE A 23 3.19 7.43 -13.33
C ILE A 23 3.50 8.80 -12.73
N SER A 24 4.13 9.70 -13.50
CA SER A 24 4.50 11.05 -13.05
C SER A 24 3.31 12.00 -12.84
N GLN A 25 2.09 11.56 -13.10
CA GLN A 25 0.85 12.27 -12.77
C GLN A 25 0.09 11.61 -11.61
N GLY A 26 0.50 10.42 -11.20
CA GLY A 26 -0.19 9.59 -10.21
C GLY A 26 -0.10 10.13 -8.79
N ARG A 27 -1.19 10.03 -8.07
CA ARG A 27 -1.32 10.43 -6.66
C ARG A 27 -1.61 9.18 -5.82
N VAL A 28 -0.79 8.94 -4.82
CA VAL A 28 -0.87 7.73 -3.99
C VAL A 28 -1.15 8.11 -2.54
N LEU A 29 -2.12 7.44 -1.93
CA LEU A 29 -2.35 7.48 -0.49
C LEU A 29 -1.78 6.22 0.16
N ILE A 30 -0.97 6.37 1.19
CA ILE A 30 -0.40 5.26 1.97
C ILE A 30 -0.84 5.42 3.42
N ILE A 31 -1.60 4.44 3.93
CA ILE A 31 -1.95 4.38 5.35
C ILE A 31 -1.00 3.41 6.05
N GLY A 32 -0.13 3.95 6.88
CA GLY A 32 0.94 3.26 7.60
C GLY A 32 2.32 3.49 6.99
N ALA A 33 3.23 4.09 7.76
CA ALA A 33 4.65 4.28 7.42
C ALA A 33 5.54 3.22 8.11
N GLY A 34 4.98 2.05 8.38
CA GLY A 34 5.63 0.93 9.04
C GLY A 34 6.45 0.05 8.08
N GLY A 35 6.49 -1.24 8.35
CA GLY A 35 7.32 -2.19 7.58
C GLY A 35 6.90 -2.37 6.13
N LEU A 36 5.60 -2.32 5.82
CA LEU A 36 5.06 -2.36 4.46
C LEU A 36 5.18 -1.00 3.77
N GLY A 37 4.74 0.08 4.44
CA GLY A 37 4.73 1.43 3.87
C GLY A 37 6.13 1.98 3.60
N SER A 38 7.13 1.58 4.39
CA SER A 38 8.54 1.97 4.17
C SER A 38 9.03 1.64 2.76
N PRO A 39 9.14 0.38 2.34
CA PRO A 39 9.61 0.03 1.00
C PRO A 39 8.63 0.47 -0.09
N ALA A 40 7.32 0.43 0.18
CA ALA A 40 6.32 0.88 -0.79
C ALA A 40 6.53 2.35 -1.18
N SER A 41 6.65 3.22 -0.19
CA SER A 41 6.84 4.67 -0.43
C SER A 41 8.19 4.99 -1.08
N LEU A 42 9.28 4.26 -0.71
CA LEU A 42 10.59 4.42 -1.33
C LEU A 42 10.54 4.16 -2.84
N TYR A 43 9.94 3.05 -3.28
CA TYR A 43 9.84 2.73 -4.71
C TYR A 43 8.89 3.64 -5.46
N LEU A 44 7.79 4.07 -4.85
CA LEU A 44 6.87 5.03 -5.47
C LEU A 44 7.53 6.39 -5.69
N ALA A 45 8.24 6.91 -4.69
CA ALA A 45 8.99 8.17 -4.83
C ALA A 45 10.13 8.04 -5.87
N SER A 46 10.89 6.94 -5.83
CA SER A 46 11.95 6.68 -6.80
C SER A 46 11.42 6.58 -8.24
N SER A 47 10.20 6.06 -8.41
CA SER A 47 9.51 5.94 -9.71
C SER A 47 8.89 7.25 -10.19
N GLY A 48 8.90 8.30 -9.36
CA GLY A 48 8.49 9.65 -9.74
C GLY A 48 6.97 9.83 -9.85
N VAL A 49 6.18 9.24 -8.95
CA VAL A 49 4.77 9.59 -8.84
C VAL A 49 4.63 11.07 -8.48
N LYS A 50 3.54 11.71 -8.87
CA LYS A 50 3.35 13.15 -8.63
C LYS A 50 3.28 13.50 -7.15
N LYS A 51 2.47 12.73 -6.39
CA LYS A 51 2.16 13.02 -4.99
C LYS A 51 2.07 11.72 -4.18
N ILE A 52 2.67 11.71 -3.01
CA ILE A 52 2.46 10.67 -1.98
C ILE A 52 1.91 11.36 -0.74
N THR A 53 0.71 10.96 -0.31
CA THR A 53 0.19 11.29 1.02
C THR A 53 0.42 10.08 1.90
N ILE A 54 1.20 10.25 2.97
CA ILE A 54 1.52 9.18 3.92
C ILE A 54 0.97 9.50 5.30
N VAL A 55 0.22 8.56 5.88
CA VAL A 55 -0.50 8.72 7.14
C VAL A 55 0.06 7.75 8.16
N ASP A 56 0.55 8.24 9.29
CA ASP A 56 0.95 7.41 10.43
C ASP A 56 0.97 8.25 11.72
N SER A 57 0.27 7.82 12.75
CA SER A 57 0.20 8.53 14.04
C SER A 57 1.29 8.15 15.03
N ASP A 58 2.06 7.10 14.75
CA ASP A 58 3.09 6.60 15.65
C ASP A 58 4.39 7.38 15.54
N THR A 59 5.27 7.15 16.49
CA THR A 59 6.65 7.63 16.48
C THR A 59 7.63 6.50 16.10
N VAL A 60 8.79 6.89 15.58
CA VAL A 60 9.89 5.96 15.29
C VAL A 60 10.46 5.41 16.58
N ASP A 61 10.45 4.08 16.73
CA ASP A 61 11.01 3.36 17.87
C ASP A 61 12.17 2.47 17.43
N LEU A 62 13.13 2.23 18.34
CA LEU A 62 14.30 1.39 18.07
C LEU A 62 13.90 -0.01 17.56
N THR A 63 12.85 -0.61 18.15
CA THR A 63 12.34 -1.93 17.78
C THR A 63 11.72 -1.97 16.38
N ASN A 64 11.45 -0.82 15.78
CA ASN A 64 10.91 -0.71 14.43
C ASN A 64 12.00 -0.79 13.36
N LEU A 65 13.22 -0.34 13.64
CA LEU A 65 14.29 -0.13 12.66
C LEU A 65 14.75 -1.43 11.99
N GLN A 66 14.49 -2.59 12.60
CA GLN A 66 14.83 -3.88 11.99
C GLN A 66 14.01 -4.19 10.70
N ARG A 67 12.86 -3.48 10.45
CA ARG A 67 12.00 -3.71 9.29
C ARG A 67 11.42 -2.46 8.64
N GLN A 68 11.43 -1.32 9.34
CA GLN A 68 10.89 -0.05 8.84
C GLN A 68 12.03 0.79 8.23
N VAL A 69 12.50 0.34 7.07
CA VAL A 69 13.76 0.78 6.44
C VAL A 69 13.81 2.24 5.96
N ILE A 70 12.68 2.93 5.98
CA ILE A 70 12.61 4.36 5.67
C ILE A 70 13.07 5.24 6.83
N HIS A 71 13.06 4.69 8.05
CA HIS A 71 13.48 5.37 9.27
C HIS A 71 14.94 5.04 9.62
N ASN A 72 15.56 5.85 10.45
CA ASN A 72 16.94 5.64 10.92
C ASN A 72 17.12 6.08 12.37
N MET A 73 18.32 5.85 12.93
CA MET A 73 18.67 6.18 14.33
C MET A 73 18.53 7.65 14.66
N GLU A 74 18.82 8.56 13.72
CA GLU A 74 18.76 10.02 13.93
C GLU A 74 17.32 10.52 14.11
N ARG A 75 16.34 9.73 13.67
CA ARG A 75 14.91 10.08 13.69
C ARG A 75 14.11 9.33 14.76
N LEU A 76 14.79 8.71 15.74
CA LEU A 76 14.13 8.13 16.91
C LEU A 76 13.27 9.17 17.63
N GLY A 77 12.02 8.81 17.94
CA GLY A 77 11.02 9.68 18.57
C GLY A 77 10.31 10.65 17.63
N MET A 78 10.75 10.81 16.37
CA MET A 78 10.05 11.59 15.37
C MET A 78 8.77 10.86 14.94
N ASN A 79 7.70 11.58 14.59
CA ASN A 79 6.53 10.96 13.98
C ASN A 79 6.92 10.21 12.69
N LYS A 80 6.33 9.02 12.46
CA LYS A 80 6.71 8.16 11.33
C LYS A 80 6.38 8.78 9.97
N ALA A 81 5.26 9.50 9.82
CA ALA A 81 4.91 10.15 8.57
C ALA A 81 5.89 11.29 8.24
N GLU A 82 6.28 12.09 9.23
CA GLU A 82 7.28 13.14 9.07
C GLU A 82 8.67 12.57 8.78
N SER A 83 9.06 11.50 9.47
CA SER A 83 10.31 10.79 9.22
C SER A 83 10.37 10.22 7.79
N ALA A 84 9.26 9.66 7.31
CA ALA A 84 9.13 9.15 5.95
C ALA A 84 9.24 10.29 4.92
N LYS A 85 8.53 11.41 5.15
CA LYS A 85 8.61 12.60 4.29
C LYS A 85 10.05 13.07 4.10
N ALA A 86 10.80 13.22 5.19
CA ALA A 86 12.20 13.63 5.13
C ALA A 86 13.07 12.68 4.29
N ALA A 87 12.86 11.36 4.42
CA ALA A 87 13.58 10.36 3.64
C ALA A 87 13.21 10.41 2.15
N LEU A 88 11.91 10.51 1.83
CA LEU A 88 11.41 10.50 0.47
C LEU A 88 11.85 11.75 -0.31
N GLN A 89 11.84 12.91 0.33
CA GLN A 89 12.34 14.16 -0.25
C GLN A 89 13.83 14.11 -0.59
N ALA A 90 14.63 13.40 0.22
CA ALA A 90 16.05 13.18 -0.05
C ALA A 90 16.27 12.24 -1.27
N ILE A 91 15.34 11.31 -1.52
CA ILE A 91 15.41 10.38 -2.67
C ILE A 91 14.98 11.08 -3.95
N ASN A 92 13.84 11.75 -3.93
CA ASN A 92 13.29 12.43 -5.10
C ASN A 92 12.59 13.74 -4.70
N PRO A 93 13.28 14.88 -4.81
CA PRO A 93 12.73 16.17 -4.43
C PRO A 93 11.61 16.69 -5.36
N GLU A 94 11.42 16.06 -6.52
CA GLU A 94 10.34 16.42 -7.46
C GLU A 94 8.98 15.87 -7.03
N VAL A 95 8.94 14.87 -6.14
CA VAL A 95 7.70 14.26 -5.65
C VAL A 95 7.13 15.08 -4.50
N GLU A 96 5.89 15.47 -4.62
CA GLU A 96 5.15 16.12 -3.53
C GLU A 96 4.86 15.11 -2.42
N ILE A 97 5.40 15.32 -1.21
CA ILE A 97 5.18 14.44 -0.06
C ILE A 97 4.36 15.18 1.00
N ILE A 98 3.16 14.70 1.26
CA ILE A 98 2.28 15.16 2.35
C ILE A 98 2.34 14.14 3.48
N SER A 99 2.70 14.58 4.67
CA SER A 99 2.66 13.81 5.91
C SER A 99 1.41 14.15 6.70
N VAL A 100 0.71 13.12 7.20
CA VAL A 100 -0.40 13.23 8.15
C VAL A 100 0.02 12.46 9.40
N ASP A 101 0.28 13.19 10.48
CA ASP A 101 0.94 12.70 11.69
C ASP A 101 -0.02 12.19 12.78
N HIS A 102 -1.28 12.07 12.44
CA HIS A 102 -2.35 11.63 13.33
C HIS A 102 -3.25 10.58 12.65
N ARG A 103 -4.11 9.95 13.42
CA ARG A 103 -5.14 9.04 12.92
C ARG A 103 -6.32 9.88 12.37
N PRO A 104 -6.58 9.88 11.06
CA PRO A 104 -7.65 10.67 10.49
C PRO A 104 -9.02 10.17 10.96
N GLY A 105 -9.95 11.10 11.20
CA GLY A 105 -11.37 10.80 11.35
C GLY A 105 -11.98 10.36 10.01
N LEU A 106 -13.24 9.90 10.01
CA LEU A 106 -13.88 9.35 8.82
C LEU A 106 -13.95 10.38 7.67
N GLU A 107 -14.38 11.60 7.96
CA GLU A 107 -14.49 12.69 6.97
C GLU A 107 -13.13 13.04 6.36
N GLU A 108 -12.09 13.15 7.17
CA GLU A 108 -10.73 13.41 6.70
C GLU A 108 -10.20 12.23 5.85
N LEU A 109 -10.46 10.98 6.27
CA LEU A 109 -10.08 9.79 5.50
C LEU A 109 -10.78 9.78 4.13
N GLU A 110 -12.06 10.14 4.06
CA GLU A 110 -12.80 10.29 2.80
C GLU A 110 -12.16 11.35 1.89
N ASN A 111 -11.78 12.49 2.44
CA ASN A 111 -11.09 13.53 1.70
C ASN A 111 -9.75 13.04 1.15
N LEU A 112 -8.92 12.41 1.99
CA LEU A 112 -7.62 11.84 1.58
C LEU A 112 -7.78 10.80 0.47
N VAL A 113 -8.75 9.88 0.60
CA VAL A 113 -9.04 8.86 -0.43
C VAL A 113 -9.57 9.50 -1.71
N SER A 114 -10.41 10.54 -1.63
CA SER A 114 -10.96 11.21 -2.81
C SER A 114 -9.87 11.81 -3.71
N GLU A 115 -8.79 12.30 -3.11
CA GLU A 115 -7.67 12.95 -3.80
C GLU A 115 -6.67 11.99 -4.42
N CYS A 116 -6.68 10.70 -4.09
CA CYS A 116 -5.72 9.74 -4.64
C CYS A 116 -6.25 9.03 -5.89
N ASP A 117 -5.34 8.45 -6.66
CA ASP A 117 -5.63 7.60 -7.82
C ASP A 117 -5.55 6.11 -7.42
N VAL A 118 -4.77 5.79 -6.38
CA VAL A 118 -4.66 4.46 -5.76
C VAL A 118 -4.32 4.61 -4.28
N ALA A 119 -4.92 3.75 -3.46
CA ALA A 119 -4.68 3.69 -2.03
C ALA A 119 -3.92 2.40 -1.66
N LEU A 120 -2.96 2.50 -0.73
CA LEU A 120 -2.20 1.38 -0.18
C LEU A 120 -2.54 1.21 1.30
N ASP A 121 -3.03 0.04 1.66
CA ASP A 121 -3.20 -0.38 3.04
C ASP A 121 -1.91 -1.05 3.52
N CYS A 122 -1.17 -0.31 4.33
CA CYS A 122 0.06 -0.75 4.99
C CYS A 122 -0.13 -0.86 6.51
N THR A 123 -1.38 -0.96 6.98
CA THR A 123 -1.73 -1.08 8.40
C THR A 123 -1.50 -2.50 8.93
N ASP A 124 -1.39 -2.63 10.24
CA ASP A 124 -1.20 -3.89 10.94
C ASP A 124 -2.41 -4.28 11.82
N ASN A 125 -3.55 -3.59 11.66
CA ASN A 125 -4.76 -3.89 12.41
C ASN A 125 -5.99 -4.04 11.51
N THR A 126 -6.83 -5.00 11.84
CA THR A 126 -7.98 -5.42 11.06
C THR A 126 -9.08 -4.36 11.01
N ASP A 127 -9.36 -3.67 12.13
CA ASP A 127 -10.40 -2.63 12.18
C ASP A 127 -10.15 -1.52 11.16
N SER A 128 -8.90 -1.03 11.11
CA SER A 128 -8.51 0.00 10.14
C SER A 128 -8.68 -0.48 8.70
N ARG A 129 -8.41 -1.76 8.42
CA ARG A 129 -8.57 -2.35 7.08
C ARG A 129 -10.01 -2.35 6.61
N TYR A 130 -10.97 -2.70 7.48
CA TYR A 130 -12.40 -2.66 7.14
C TYR A 130 -12.88 -1.24 6.87
N VAL A 131 -12.52 -0.28 7.72
CA VAL A 131 -12.88 1.13 7.51
C VAL A 131 -12.29 1.65 6.21
N PHE A 132 -11.02 1.39 5.96
CA PHE A 132 -10.32 1.87 4.77
C PHE A 132 -10.86 1.23 3.48
N ASN A 133 -11.15 -0.08 3.52
CA ASN A 133 -11.81 -0.80 2.44
C ASN A 133 -13.18 -0.17 2.10
N ASP A 134 -14.02 0.12 3.12
CA ASP A 134 -15.35 0.69 2.87
C ASP A 134 -15.26 2.09 2.25
N VAL A 135 -14.36 2.93 2.74
CA VAL A 135 -14.15 4.27 2.17
C VAL A 135 -13.67 4.19 0.72
N CYS A 136 -12.66 3.35 0.43
CA CYS A 136 -12.16 3.15 -0.94
C CYS A 136 -13.26 2.63 -1.87
N ARG A 137 -14.09 1.69 -1.41
CA ARG A 137 -15.22 1.13 -2.16
C ARG A 137 -16.26 2.21 -2.50
N ARG A 138 -16.71 2.99 -1.51
CA ARG A 138 -17.70 4.06 -1.71
C ARG A 138 -17.20 5.11 -2.69
N LEU A 139 -15.92 5.45 -2.64
CA LEU A 139 -15.28 6.43 -3.51
C LEU A 139 -14.72 5.84 -4.81
N LYS A 140 -14.94 4.54 -5.06
CA LYS A 140 -14.50 3.82 -6.27
C LYS A 140 -13.00 3.97 -6.54
N LYS A 141 -12.18 3.87 -5.49
CA LYS A 141 -10.72 3.96 -5.60
C LYS A 141 -10.08 2.57 -5.50
N PRO A 142 -9.11 2.24 -6.35
CA PRO A 142 -8.34 1.01 -6.19
C PRO A 142 -7.62 0.97 -4.86
N LEU A 143 -7.66 -0.20 -4.19
CA LEU A 143 -7.00 -0.46 -2.92
C LEU A 143 -6.04 -1.63 -3.06
N VAL A 144 -4.77 -1.39 -2.78
CA VAL A 144 -3.74 -2.44 -2.68
C VAL A 144 -3.54 -2.77 -1.21
N THR A 145 -3.83 -4.00 -0.80
CA THR A 145 -3.67 -4.43 0.59
C THR A 145 -2.69 -5.59 0.70
N ALA A 146 -1.86 -5.55 1.74
CA ALA A 146 -0.94 -6.64 2.10
C ALA A 146 -0.96 -6.89 3.61
N GLY A 147 -0.58 -8.09 3.99
CA GLY A 147 -0.45 -8.49 5.40
C GLY A 147 0.69 -9.46 5.59
N VAL A 148 1.40 -9.34 6.72
CA VAL A 148 2.50 -10.22 7.12
C VAL A 148 2.35 -10.59 8.58
N VAL A 149 2.42 -11.89 8.87
CA VAL A 149 2.49 -12.42 10.23
C VAL A 149 3.57 -13.50 10.25
N ALA A 150 4.52 -13.42 11.17
CA ALA A 150 5.66 -14.32 11.27
C ALA A 150 6.41 -14.48 9.92
N PHE A 151 6.26 -15.61 9.25
CA PHE A 151 6.85 -15.92 7.94
C PHE A 151 5.82 -16.00 6.81
N ASP A 152 4.55 -15.74 7.12
CA ASP A 152 3.46 -15.84 6.17
C ASP A 152 3.04 -14.44 5.71
N GLY A 153 2.93 -14.29 4.41
CA GLY A 153 2.56 -13.03 3.79
C GLY A 153 1.49 -13.18 2.72
N GLN A 154 0.73 -12.11 2.49
CA GLN A 154 -0.31 -12.07 1.46
C GLN A 154 -0.49 -10.68 0.88
N ILE A 155 -0.89 -10.61 -0.38
CA ILE A 155 -1.17 -9.36 -1.10
C ILE A 155 -2.27 -9.56 -2.13
N THR A 156 -3.11 -8.55 -2.29
CA THR A 156 -4.14 -8.47 -3.33
C THR A 156 -4.49 -7.04 -3.68
N VAL A 157 -5.28 -6.87 -4.75
CA VAL A 157 -5.84 -5.59 -5.21
C VAL A 157 -7.36 -5.69 -5.26
N PHE A 158 -8.04 -4.72 -4.68
CA PHE A 158 -9.46 -4.48 -4.88
C PHE A 158 -9.62 -3.25 -5.79
N ASP A 159 -10.10 -3.46 -7.02
CA ASP A 159 -10.30 -2.36 -7.96
C ASP A 159 -11.78 -1.96 -7.99
N PHE A 160 -12.15 -1.04 -7.11
CA PHE A 160 -13.54 -0.61 -6.96
C PHE A 160 -14.07 0.29 -8.08
N ARG A 161 -13.29 0.53 -9.12
CA ARG A 161 -13.78 1.12 -10.38
C ARG A 161 -14.64 0.11 -11.15
N ASP A 162 -14.40 -1.18 -10.93
CA ASP A 162 -15.26 -2.26 -11.38
C ASP A 162 -16.37 -2.50 -10.34
N PRO A 163 -17.66 -2.36 -10.70
CA PRO A 163 -18.79 -2.57 -9.79
C PRO A 163 -18.91 -4.02 -9.29
N ASP A 164 -18.34 -4.98 -10.01
CA ASP A 164 -18.33 -6.41 -9.64
C ASP A 164 -17.08 -6.80 -8.83
N SER A 165 -16.23 -5.85 -8.50
CA SER A 165 -15.06 -6.10 -7.66
C SER A 165 -15.47 -6.66 -6.30
N ALA A 166 -14.80 -7.73 -5.86
CA ALA A 166 -14.84 -8.14 -4.45
C ALA A 166 -14.25 -7.04 -3.56
N CYS A 167 -14.57 -7.09 -2.28
CA CYS A 167 -13.99 -6.20 -1.27
C CYS A 167 -13.23 -7.01 -0.20
N TYR A 168 -12.58 -6.32 0.73
CA TYR A 168 -11.84 -6.97 1.81
C TYR A 168 -12.72 -7.92 2.62
N ALA A 169 -13.96 -7.53 2.93
CA ALA A 169 -14.91 -8.37 3.67
C ALA A 169 -15.41 -9.59 2.89
N CYS A 170 -15.37 -9.60 1.54
CA CYS A 170 -15.64 -10.81 0.75
C CYS A 170 -14.56 -11.88 0.96
N LEU A 171 -13.32 -11.46 1.12
CA LEU A 171 -12.17 -12.34 1.26
C LEU A 171 -11.93 -12.75 2.73
N PHE A 172 -12.22 -11.84 3.66
CA PHE A 172 -12.04 -12.00 5.10
C PHE A 172 -13.36 -11.65 5.84
N PRO A 173 -14.38 -12.54 5.80
CA PRO A 173 -15.72 -12.20 6.29
C PRO A 173 -15.82 -12.13 7.83
N ASN A 174 -14.92 -12.77 8.55
CA ASN A 174 -15.00 -12.90 10.00
C ASN A 174 -14.14 -11.86 10.71
N HIS A 175 -14.79 -10.84 11.25
CA HIS A 175 -14.18 -9.83 12.09
C HIS A 175 -14.34 -10.17 13.57
N GLU A 176 -13.71 -11.22 14.05
CA GLU A 176 -13.76 -11.61 15.47
C GLU A 176 -12.59 -11.04 16.31
N GLY A 177 -12.12 -9.84 16.02
CA GLY A 177 -11.25 -9.05 16.94
C GLY A 177 -9.95 -9.71 17.42
N LYS A 178 -9.50 -10.79 16.81
CA LYS A 178 -8.25 -11.48 17.15
C LYS A 178 -7.15 -11.11 16.17
N ASP A 179 -6.71 -9.85 16.23
CA ASP A 179 -5.52 -9.46 15.49
C ASP A 179 -4.28 -10.19 16.02
N GLU A 180 -3.72 -11.05 15.19
CA GLU A 180 -2.40 -11.60 15.41
C GLU A 180 -1.37 -10.52 15.08
N LYS A 181 -1.04 -9.69 16.08
CA LYS A 181 -0.11 -8.56 15.86
C LYS A 181 1.32 -9.05 15.69
N ALA A 182 2.05 -8.41 14.78
CA ALA A 182 3.50 -8.59 14.64
C ALA A 182 4.26 -8.36 15.95
N SER A 183 3.71 -7.51 16.83
CA SER A 183 4.26 -7.24 18.17
C SER A 183 4.22 -8.46 19.12
N THR A 184 3.31 -9.40 18.90
CA THR A 184 3.16 -10.60 19.74
C THR A 184 3.71 -11.87 19.09
N LYS A 185 3.63 -12.02 17.78
CA LYS A 185 4.10 -13.20 17.02
C LYS A 185 5.45 -13.01 16.33
N GLY A 186 5.95 -11.79 16.29
CA GLY A 186 7.11 -11.44 15.50
C GLY A 186 6.81 -11.37 14.00
N VAL A 187 7.78 -10.89 13.24
CA VAL A 187 7.68 -10.77 11.78
C VAL A 187 9.07 -10.85 11.14
N PHE A 188 9.17 -11.61 10.07
CA PHE A 188 10.41 -11.72 9.30
C PHE A 188 10.59 -10.47 8.43
N ALA A 189 11.58 -9.64 8.76
CA ALA A 189 11.77 -8.32 8.16
C ALA A 189 11.86 -8.33 6.62
N PRO A 190 12.66 -9.21 5.98
CA PRO A 190 12.73 -9.25 4.52
C PRO A 190 11.37 -9.52 3.84
N LEU A 191 10.51 -10.33 4.45
CA LEU A 191 9.18 -10.61 3.90
C LEU A 191 8.30 -9.35 3.87
N VAL A 192 8.37 -8.55 4.92
CA VAL A 192 7.66 -7.26 4.98
C VAL A 192 8.15 -6.33 3.86
N GLY A 193 9.48 -6.29 3.67
CA GLY A 193 10.12 -5.55 2.58
C GLY A 193 9.63 -6.00 1.20
N MET A 194 9.62 -7.32 0.96
CA MET A 194 9.13 -7.90 -0.30
C MET A 194 7.70 -7.48 -0.60
N LEU A 195 6.78 -7.63 0.35
CA LEU A 195 5.36 -7.30 0.13
C LEU A 195 5.12 -5.80 -0.03
N GLY A 196 5.84 -4.95 0.68
CA GLY A 196 5.76 -3.50 0.46
C GLY A 196 6.27 -3.09 -0.93
N CYS A 197 7.35 -3.69 -1.42
CA CYS A 197 7.80 -3.52 -2.81
C CYS A 197 6.72 -3.98 -3.82
N MET A 198 6.05 -5.09 -3.53
CA MET A 198 4.95 -5.58 -4.37
C MET A 198 3.75 -4.64 -4.34
N GLN A 199 3.41 -4.03 -3.19
CA GLN A 199 2.37 -3.00 -3.13
C GLN A 199 2.70 -1.81 -4.04
N ALA A 200 3.95 -1.35 -4.05
CA ALA A 200 4.40 -0.31 -4.98
C ALA A 200 4.25 -0.76 -6.44
N ALA A 201 4.65 -1.99 -6.77
CA ALA A 201 4.52 -2.52 -8.12
C ALA A 201 3.05 -2.59 -8.58
N GLU A 202 2.12 -3.03 -7.71
CA GLU A 202 0.69 -3.03 -8.02
C GLU A 202 0.14 -1.61 -8.24
N ALA A 203 0.53 -0.65 -7.40
CA ALA A 203 0.15 0.75 -7.58
C ALA A 203 0.66 1.33 -8.91
N LEU A 204 1.92 1.06 -9.26
CA LEU A 204 2.52 1.52 -10.52
C LEU A 204 1.84 0.90 -11.74
N LYS A 205 1.43 -0.39 -11.69
CA LYS A 205 0.65 -1.02 -12.76
C LYS A 205 -0.70 -0.32 -12.95
N ILE A 206 -1.39 -0.02 -11.85
CA ILE A 206 -2.69 0.67 -11.88
C ILE A 206 -2.56 2.08 -12.48
N ILE A 207 -1.60 2.87 -12.01
CA ILE A 207 -1.38 4.25 -12.46
C ILE A 207 -0.84 4.28 -13.90
N GLY A 208 0.19 3.50 -14.18
CA GLY A 208 0.86 3.44 -15.47
C GLY A 208 0.04 2.73 -16.57
N LYS A 209 -1.02 2.00 -16.19
CA LYS A 209 -1.89 1.20 -17.06
C LYS A 209 -1.12 0.16 -17.86
N PHE A 210 -0.28 -0.62 -17.20
CA PHE A 210 0.48 -1.71 -17.79
C PHE A 210 0.37 -2.98 -16.95
N GLY A 211 0.63 -4.14 -17.58
CA GLY A 211 0.53 -5.44 -16.94
C GLY A 211 -0.87 -5.77 -16.41
N GLU A 212 -0.94 -6.72 -15.49
CA GLU A 212 -2.19 -7.19 -14.86
C GLU A 212 -2.10 -7.04 -13.35
N PRO A 213 -2.84 -6.12 -12.72
CA PRO A 213 -2.95 -6.05 -11.26
C PRO A 213 -3.51 -7.33 -10.65
N LEU A 214 -3.23 -7.58 -9.37
CA LEU A 214 -3.73 -8.75 -8.62
C LEU A 214 -5.22 -8.66 -8.28
N THR A 215 -6.04 -8.07 -9.15
CA THR A 215 -7.49 -7.99 -8.95
C THR A 215 -8.12 -9.38 -9.04
N GLY A 216 -8.92 -9.76 -8.04
CA GLY A 216 -9.54 -11.09 -7.94
C GLY A 216 -8.55 -12.24 -7.69
N ARG A 217 -7.31 -11.93 -7.31
CA ARG A 217 -6.25 -12.90 -7.03
C ARG A 217 -5.55 -12.55 -5.71
N LEU A 218 -5.58 -13.47 -4.75
CA LEU A 218 -4.77 -13.39 -3.55
C LEU A 218 -3.46 -14.14 -3.79
N LEU A 219 -2.35 -13.45 -3.68
CA LEU A 219 -1.02 -14.05 -3.70
C LEU A 219 -0.55 -14.22 -2.27
N MET A 220 -0.17 -15.45 -1.91
CA MET A 220 0.31 -15.84 -0.58
C MET A 220 1.74 -16.36 -0.67
N VAL A 221 2.54 -16.11 0.36
CA VAL A 221 3.92 -16.58 0.45
C VAL A 221 4.22 -17.13 1.84
N ASP A 222 4.88 -18.28 1.88
CA ASP A 222 5.61 -18.81 3.05
C ASP A 222 7.11 -18.53 2.86
N ALA A 223 7.64 -17.56 3.61
CA ALA A 223 9.03 -17.14 3.47
C ALA A 223 10.04 -18.12 4.06
N ARG A 224 9.63 -19.16 4.81
CA ARG A 224 10.52 -20.23 5.29
C ARG A 224 10.99 -21.12 4.15
N THR A 225 10.09 -21.34 3.19
CA THR A 225 10.32 -22.24 2.04
C THR A 225 10.34 -21.50 0.70
N MET A 226 10.06 -20.18 0.71
CA MET A 226 9.84 -19.35 -0.48
C MET A 226 8.76 -19.91 -1.41
N THR A 227 7.77 -20.58 -0.83
CA THR A 227 6.64 -21.13 -1.59
C THR A 227 5.57 -20.05 -1.82
N TRP A 228 5.24 -19.86 -3.07
CA TRP A 228 4.19 -18.93 -3.50
C TRP A 228 2.95 -19.69 -3.93
N ARG A 229 1.78 -19.21 -3.51
CA ARG A 229 0.47 -19.75 -3.89
C ARG A 229 -0.44 -18.62 -4.33
N GLN A 230 -1.22 -18.85 -5.37
CA GLN A 230 -2.23 -17.91 -5.85
C GLN A 230 -3.60 -18.53 -5.75
N MET A 231 -4.54 -17.83 -5.12
CA MET A 231 -5.95 -18.17 -5.03
C MET A 231 -6.77 -17.14 -5.80
N LYS A 232 -7.72 -17.60 -6.63
CA LYS A 232 -8.73 -16.72 -7.23
C LYS A 232 -9.91 -16.58 -6.28
N TYR A 233 -10.45 -15.37 -6.21
CA TYR A 233 -11.65 -15.08 -5.44
C TYR A 233 -12.60 -14.18 -6.24
N ARG A 234 -13.86 -14.14 -5.83
CA ARG A 234 -14.92 -13.33 -6.45
C ARG A 234 -15.65 -12.54 -5.37
N ARG A 235 -16.45 -11.58 -5.80
CA ARG A 235 -17.42 -10.91 -4.94
C ARG A 235 -18.35 -11.94 -4.32
N ASP A 236 -18.62 -11.77 -3.04
CA ASP A 236 -19.60 -12.54 -2.29
C ASP A 236 -20.95 -11.79 -2.33
N ASP A 237 -21.99 -12.46 -2.84
CA ASP A 237 -23.33 -11.87 -2.96
C ASP A 237 -23.99 -11.64 -1.60
N GLU A 238 -23.52 -12.31 -0.54
CA GLU A 238 -23.98 -12.16 0.84
C GLU A 238 -23.05 -11.29 1.70
N CYS A 239 -22.03 -10.67 1.09
CA CYS A 239 -21.04 -9.87 1.81
C CYS A 239 -21.69 -8.74 2.63
N PRO A 240 -21.44 -8.64 3.94
CA PRO A 240 -22.07 -7.62 4.79
C PRO A 240 -21.66 -6.18 4.41
N CYS A 241 -20.54 -6.03 3.72
CA CYS A 241 -20.01 -4.72 3.32
C CYS A 241 -20.49 -4.28 1.93
N CYS A 242 -20.44 -5.16 0.92
CA CYS A 242 -20.68 -4.75 -0.48
C CYS A 242 -21.93 -5.32 -1.13
N SER A 243 -22.68 -6.22 -0.47
CA SER A 243 -23.98 -6.71 -0.96
C SER A 243 -25.12 -5.70 -0.76
N GLN A 244 -25.01 -4.84 0.25
CA GLN A 244 -26.02 -3.82 0.57
C GLN A 244 -25.87 -2.64 -0.41
N GLY A 245 -26.68 -2.62 -1.46
CA GLY A 245 -26.71 -1.50 -2.42
C GLY A 245 -26.96 -1.91 -3.86
N LYS A 246 -27.72 -3.00 -4.08
CA LYS A 246 -28.38 -3.28 -5.35
C LYS A 246 -29.80 -2.74 -5.35
#